data_85f57efd10011ad9b04dcd9cd0c03ca7
#
_entry.id   85f57efd10011ad9b04dcd9cd0c03ca7
#
_cell.length_a   1.000
_cell.length_b   1.000
_cell.length_c   1.000
_cell.angle_alpha   90.00
_cell.angle_beta   90.00
_cell.angle_gamma   90.00
#
_symmetry.space_group_name_H-M   'P 1'
#
loop_
_entity.id
_entity.type
_entity.pdbx_description
1 polymer ?
#
loop_
_entity_poly.entity_id
_entity_poly.type
_entity_poly.pdbx_seq_one_letter_code
_entity_poly.pdbx_strand_id
1 'polypeptide(L)'
;MFELDENLENIKRTLPLPSEMMEGWGMAKLNDQTILTTDGSNKLFHIDPEIFTVIKTVEVNYEDGSAAFALNELEVINGQVFANVFM
;
A
#
# COMPACT_ATOMS: atom_id res chain seq x y z
N MET A 1 -9.02 6.50 -6.22
CA MET A 1 -9.17 5.46 -5.18
C MET A 1 -10.52 5.64 -4.48
N PHE A 2 -11.21 4.56 -4.23
CA PHE A 2 -12.56 4.60 -3.69
C PHE A 2 -12.64 3.84 -2.36
N GLU A 3 -13.30 4.45 -1.38
CA GLU A 3 -13.68 3.73 -0.16
C GLU A 3 -15.12 3.24 -0.33
N LEU A 4 -15.34 1.96 -0.10
CA LEU A 4 -16.68 1.35 -0.21
C LEU A 4 -17.35 1.31 1.16
N ASP A 5 -18.69 1.23 1.16
CA ASP A 5 -19.45 1.04 2.37
C ASP A 5 -19.27 -0.39 2.92
N GLU A 6 -19.83 -0.65 4.10
CA GLU A 6 -19.69 -1.94 4.78
C GLU A 6 -20.23 -3.12 3.97
N ASN A 7 -21.22 -2.88 3.12
CA ASN A 7 -21.81 -3.91 2.26
C ASN A 7 -21.07 -4.09 0.94
N LEU A 8 -20.08 -3.26 0.67
CA LEU A 8 -19.29 -3.25 -0.57
C LEU A 8 -20.14 -2.96 -1.82
N GLU A 9 -21.25 -2.26 -1.65
CA GLU A 9 -22.20 -1.97 -2.75
C GLU A 9 -22.11 -0.54 -3.25
N ASN A 10 -21.70 0.40 -2.39
CA ASN A 10 -21.67 1.81 -2.72
C ASN A 10 -20.32 2.43 -2.42
N ILE A 11 -19.95 3.41 -3.23
CA ILE A 11 -18.76 4.21 -2.97
C ILE A 11 -19.08 5.18 -1.85
N LYS A 12 -18.39 5.06 -0.71
CA LYS A 12 -18.56 5.92 0.45
C LYS A 12 -17.85 7.24 0.26
N ARG A 13 -16.65 7.22 -0.29
CA ARG A 13 -15.90 8.42 -0.64
C ARG A 13 -14.84 8.12 -1.69
N THR A 14 -14.42 9.16 -2.40
CA THR A 14 -13.34 9.09 -3.37
C THR A 14 -12.14 9.83 -2.80
N LEU A 15 -10.97 9.20 -2.86
CA LEU A 15 -9.72 9.75 -2.36
C LEU A 15 -8.70 9.83 -3.48
N PRO A 16 -8.00 10.95 -3.62
CA PRO A 16 -6.87 11.01 -4.56
C PRO A 16 -5.71 10.17 -4.03
N LEU A 17 -4.93 9.60 -4.94
CA LEU A 17 -3.67 8.97 -4.55
C LEU A 17 -2.72 10.04 -4.01
N PRO A 18 -1.92 9.75 -2.95
CA PRO A 18 -0.86 10.66 -2.54
C PRO A 18 0.06 10.98 -3.71
N SER A 19 0.54 12.22 -3.77
CA SER A 19 1.38 12.69 -4.88
C SER A 19 2.70 11.92 -5.02
N GLU A 20 3.15 11.27 -3.96
CA GLU A 20 4.36 10.45 -3.95
C GLU A 20 4.19 9.14 -4.71
N MET A 21 2.95 8.70 -4.93
CA MET A 21 2.65 7.43 -5.59
C MET A 21 2.35 7.65 -7.06
N MET A 22 2.90 6.77 -7.91
CA MET A 22 2.64 6.81 -9.35
C MET A 22 1.29 6.18 -9.69
N GLU A 23 0.99 5.03 -9.07
CA GLU A 23 -0.28 4.34 -9.25
C GLU A 23 -0.50 3.39 -8.06
N GLY A 24 -1.73 2.93 -7.86
CA GLY A 24 -2.03 2.00 -6.78
C GLY A 24 -2.00 0.56 -7.27
N TRP A 25 -1.15 -0.28 -6.69
CA TRP A 25 -1.03 -1.70 -7.03
C TRP A 25 -1.50 -2.64 -5.94
N GLY A 26 -1.04 -2.44 -4.71
CA GLY A 26 -1.40 -3.31 -3.60
C GLY A 26 -1.74 -2.52 -2.35
N MET A 27 -2.58 -3.09 -1.49
CA MET A 27 -2.98 -2.45 -0.26
C MET A 27 -3.26 -3.50 0.81
N ALA A 28 -2.80 -3.23 2.05
CA ALA A 28 -3.09 -4.05 3.21
C ALA A 28 -3.11 -3.21 4.48
N LYS A 29 -3.92 -3.60 5.44
CA LYS A 29 -3.98 -2.95 6.75
C LYS A 29 -2.86 -3.51 7.63
N LEU A 30 -1.95 -2.65 8.07
CA LEU A 30 -0.90 -3.04 9.02
C LEU A 30 -1.45 -3.07 10.45
N ASN A 31 -2.17 -2.01 10.82
CA ASN A 31 -2.84 -1.88 12.12
C ASN A 31 -3.96 -0.84 11.96
N ASP A 32 -4.63 -0.47 13.07
CA ASP A 32 -5.76 0.46 13.00
C ASP A 32 -5.37 1.87 12.57
N GLN A 33 -4.08 2.18 12.60
CA GLN A 33 -3.57 3.53 12.31
C GLN A 33 -2.79 3.63 11.00
N THR A 34 -2.54 2.49 10.34
CA THR A 34 -1.67 2.48 9.16
C THR A 34 -2.13 1.47 8.12
N ILE A 35 -2.24 1.94 6.89
CA ILE A 35 -2.44 1.11 5.70
C ILE A 35 -1.11 1.07 4.94
N LEU A 36 -0.75 -0.10 4.41
CA LEU A 36 0.39 -0.26 3.53
C LEU A 36 -0.07 -0.27 2.08
N THR A 37 0.63 0.46 1.22
CA THR A 37 0.33 0.46 -0.22
C THR A 37 1.61 0.37 -1.04
N THR A 38 1.46 -0.10 -2.28
CA THR A 38 2.53 -0.12 -3.28
C THR A 38 2.07 0.62 -4.53
N ASP A 39 3.02 1.06 -5.35
CA ASP A 39 2.73 1.81 -6.58
C ASP A 39 3.42 1.24 -7.82
N GLY A 40 3.92 0.01 -7.72
CA GLY A 40 4.66 -0.62 -8.82
C GLY A 40 6.15 -0.37 -8.78
N SER A 41 6.63 0.48 -7.88
CA SER A 41 8.06 0.67 -7.62
C SER A 41 8.54 -0.32 -6.55
N ASN A 42 9.72 -0.08 -6.00
CA ASN A 42 10.22 -0.84 -4.85
C ASN A 42 9.84 -0.19 -3.51
N LYS A 43 8.96 0.79 -3.52
CA LYS A 43 8.59 1.53 -2.31
C LYS A 43 7.34 0.95 -1.67
N LEU A 44 7.38 0.87 -0.35
CA LEU A 44 6.24 0.51 0.49
C LEU A 44 5.82 1.77 1.25
N PHE A 45 4.62 2.24 0.99
CA PHE A 45 4.10 3.46 1.60
C PHE A 45 3.25 3.14 2.81
N HIS A 46 3.55 3.80 3.92
CA HIS A 46 2.71 3.76 5.13
C HIS A 46 1.78 4.96 5.08
N ILE A 47 0.48 4.72 5.06
CA ILE A 47 -0.56 5.71 4.83
C ILE A 47 -1.43 5.86 6.06
N ASP A 48 -1.73 7.11 6.45
CA ASP A 48 -2.76 7.40 7.46
C ASP A 48 -4.13 7.19 6.80
N PRO A 49 -4.97 6.28 7.32
CA PRO A 49 -6.24 5.95 6.65
C PRO A 49 -7.31 7.04 6.79
N GLU A 50 -7.19 7.96 7.75
CA GLU A 50 -8.20 9.01 7.94
C GLU A 50 -8.05 10.14 6.93
N ILE A 51 -6.82 10.60 6.73
CA ILE A 51 -6.53 11.73 5.83
C ILE A 51 -5.84 11.30 4.54
N PHE A 52 -5.53 10.03 4.44
CA PHE A 52 -4.92 9.37 3.28
C PHE A 52 -3.63 10.05 2.81
N THR A 53 -2.73 10.30 3.75
CA THR A 53 -1.41 10.88 3.47
C THR A 53 -0.30 9.90 3.82
N VAL A 54 0.83 10.04 3.13
CA VAL A 54 2.00 9.20 3.40
C VAL A 54 2.64 9.61 4.72
N ILE A 55 2.72 8.66 5.66
CA ILE A 55 3.41 8.86 6.94
C ILE A 55 4.88 8.51 6.81
N LYS A 56 5.19 7.46 6.06
CA LYS A 56 6.52 6.90 5.96
C LYS A 56 6.66 6.13 4.65
N THR A 57 7.83 6.20 4.04
CA THR A 57 8.17 5.43 2.84
C THR A 57 9.38 4.55 3.14
N VAL A 58 9.27 3.26 2.79
CA VAL A 58 10.36 2.29 2.96
C VAL A 58 10.71 1.71 1.60
N GLU A 59 11.99 1.69 1.26
CA GLU A 59 12.47 1.01 0.06
C GLU A 59 12.68 -0.46 0.37
N VAL A 60 12.15 -1.34 -0.49
CA VAL A 60 12.24 -2.79 -0.34
C VAL A 60 13.31 -3.30 -1.29
N ASN A 61 14.26 -4.05 -0.76
CA ASN A 61 15.38 -4.59 -1.51
C ASN A 61 15.53 -6.08 -1.25
N TYR A 62 16.09 -6.78 -2.22
CA TYR A 62 16.54 -8.16 -1.99
C TYR A 62 17.75 -8.17 -1.06
N GLU A 63 18.11 -9.36 -0.55
CA GLU A 63 19.25 -9.49 0.36
C GLU A 63 20.57 -9.03 -0.25
N ASP A 64 20.71 -9.11 -1.58
CA ASP A 64 21.90 -8.64 -2.28
C ASP A 64 21.96 -7.11 -2.45
N GLY A 65 20.93 -6.39 -1.96
CA GLY A 65 20.85 -4.93 -2.05
C GLY A 65 20.16 -4.39 -3.27
N SER A 66 19.79 -5.23 -4.25
CA SER A 66 19.08 -4.75 -5.43
C SER A 66 17.62 -4.44 -5.10
N ALA A 67 17.04 -3.46 -5.82
CA ALA A 67 15.67 -3.01 -5.57
C ALA A 67 14.64 -4.06 -6.02
N ALA A 68 13.62 -4.29 -5.18
CA ALA A 68 12.52 -5.21 -5.47
C ALA A 68 11.40 -4.43 -6.17
N PHE A 69 11.55 -4.13 -7.44
CA PHE A 69 10.55 -3.38 -8.20
C PHE A 69 9.27 -4.19 -8.45
N ALA A 70 8.20 -3.49 -8.79
CA ALA A 70 6.90 -4.05 -9.13
C ALA A 70 6.26 -4.82 -7.96
N LEU A 71 6.41 -4.29 -6.75
CA LEU A 71 5.72 -4.84 -5.58
C LEU A 71 4.21 -4.76 -5.76
N ASN A 72 3.52 -5.84 -5.44
CA ASN A 72 2.09 -6.00 -5.65
C ASN A 72 1.49 -6.92 -4.60
N GLU A 73 0.17 -6.89 -4.45
CA GLU A 73 -0.58 -7.81 -3.58
C GLU A 73 0.02 -7.95 -2.19
N LEU A 74 -0.28 -6.99 -1.34
CA LEU A 74 0.19 -6.99 0.04
C LEU A 74 -0.72 -7.81 0.94
N GLU A 75 -0.12 -8.50 1.92
CA GLU A 75 -0.84 -9.20 2.96
C GLU A 75 -0.06 -9.09 4.27
N VAL A 76 -0.78 -8.88 5.37
CA VAL A 76 -0.16 -8.80 6.70
C VAL A 76 -0.67 -9.97 7.52
N ILE A 77 0.27 -10.83 7.95
CA ILE A 77 -0.02 -12.02 8.74
C ILE A 77 0.87 -12.01 9.98
N ASN A 78 0.25 -12.00 11.17
CA ASN A 78 0.95 -11.97 12.45
C ASN A 78 2.02 -10.87 12.53
N GLY A 79 1.69 -9.69 12.02
CA GLY A 79 2.60 -8.54 12.02
C GLY A 79 3.69 -8.57 10.96
N GLN A 80 3.75 -9.63 10.15
CA GLN A 80 4.69 -9.72 9.04
C GLN A 80 4.02 -9.35 7.72
N VAL A 81 4.75 -8.65 6.87
CA VAL A 81 4.25 -8.18 5.58
C VAL A 81 4.75 -9.11 4.47
N PHE A 82 3.81 -9.61 3.68
CA PHE A 82 4.10 -10.42 2.51
C PHE A 82 3.68 -9.65 1.25
N ALA A 83 4.53 -9.67 0.25
CA ALA A 83 4.27 -9.00 -1.02
C ALA A 83 4.71 -9.88 -2.18
N ASN A 84 3.98 -9.79 -3.30
CA ASN A 84 4.41 -10.38 -4.55
C ASN A 84 5.25 -9.37 -5.34
N VAL A 85 6.18 -9.89 -6.12
CA VAL A 85 6.91 -9.11 -7.12
C VAL A 85 6.35 -9.52 -8.47
N PHE A 86 5.75 -8.58 -9.17
CA PHE A 86 5.17 -8.84 -10.49
C PHE A 86 6.28 -8.88 -11.54
N MET A 87 6.33 -9.96 -12.27
CA MET A 87 7.36 -10.14 -13.30
C MET A 87 6.75 -10.40 -14.66
#